data_897d04d908ad94ac27853c9ff53b4d2d
#
_entry.id   897d04d908ad94ac27853c9ff53b4d2d
#
_cell.length_a   1.000
_cell.length_b   1.000
_cell.length_c   1.000
_cell.angle_alpha   90.00
_cell.angle_beta   90.00
_cell.angle_gamma   90.00
#
_symmetry.space_group_name_H-M   'P 1'
#
loop_
_entity.id
_entity.type
_entity.pdbx_description
1 polymer ?
#
loop_
_entity_poly.entity_id
_entity_poly.type
_entity_poly.pdbx_seq_one_letter_code
_entity_poly.pdbx_strand_id
1 'polypeptide(L)'
;MTIEEIKSVSIVQFLESQGYHHVYILKENYWYLSPFRTEASPSFNVSPKKNLWNDFGAGEGGNLINLVQKMNPSWNNHEVLTYLEQKIKEHHLQYSEDYEAQRKEDERKEAWKQDQAAQREKAKEANTIIERIVGLSHPYLREYILQRRIDYDIAKEYCKEVHYRIYDKSYYAIAFENIEGGMEARNKYSKRSIGKKSISIIRPNNEPHKECCIFEGFFDMLTYASIKKWITGNELCLPHECDYFVLNSVSNIKVLLPYLQEYTVIHCYLDNDDAGAKTVEKIKAAYQDKVIDESHRYVNYKDVNDVINGIIKPPK
;
A
#
# COMPACT_ATOMS: atom_id res chain seq x y z
N MET A 1 22.19 -9.68 9.97
CA MET A 1 21.48 -10.42 8.91
C MET A 1 20.06 -9.89 8.80
N THR A 2 19.44 -9.94 7.63
CA THR A 2 18.01 -9.61 7.48
C THR A 2 17.13 -10.76 7.97
N ILE A 3 15.88 -10.47 8.29
CA ILE A 3 14.90 -11.50 8.71
C ILE A 3 14.73 -12.57 7.62
N GLU A 4 14.75 -12.17 6.35
CA GLU A 4 14.62 -13.11 5.22
C GLU A 4 15.86 -14.00 5.05
N GLU A 5 17.06 -13.46 5.27
CA GLU A 5 18.28 -14.28 5.30
C GLU A 5 18.23 -15.33 6.41
N ILE A 6 17.77 -14.95 7.61
CA ILE A 6 17.61 -15.89 8.73
C ILE A 6 16.58 -16.98 8.43
N LYS A 7 15.43 -16.60 7.83
CA LYS A 7 14.39 -17.56 7.43
C LYS A 7 14.86 -18.54 6.34
N SER A 8 15.80 -18.14 5.49
CA SER A 8 16.33 -19.01 4.44
C SER A 8 17.39 -20.02 4.92
N VAL A 9 17.89 -19.89 6.13
CA VAL A 9 18.82 -20.85 6.72
C VAL A 9 18.14 -22.21 6.94
N SER A 10 18.82 -23.30 6.59
CA SER A 10 18.30 -24.66 6.68
C SER A 10 17.91 -25.06 8.10
N ILE A 11 16.61 -25.34 8.31
CA ILE A 11 16.10 -25.86 9.59
C ILE A 11 16.72 -27.23 9.92
N VAL A 12 16.98 -28.07 8.92
CA VAL A 12 17.63 -29.38 9.13
C VAL A 12 19.03 -29.20 9.74
N GLN A 13 19.86 -28.34 9.11
CA GLN A 13 21.21 -28.08 9.63
C GLN A 13 21.21 -27.42 11.01
N PHE A 14 20.25 -26.50 11.22
CA PHE A 14 20.09 -25.88 12.55
C PHE A 14 19.78 -26.93 13.61
N LEU A 15 18.80 -27.80 13.37
CA LEU A 15 18.46 -28.89 14.32
C LEU A 15 19.66 -29.83 14.60
N GLU A 16 20.38 -30.21 13.55
CA GLU A 16 21.60 -31.03 13.70
C GLU A 16 22.67 -30.32 14.54
N SER A 17 22.85 -29.01 14.33
CA SER A 17 23.79 -28.20 15.15
C SER A 17 23.40 -28.12 16.62
N GLN A 18 22.10 -28.28 16.92
CA GLN A 18 21.57 -28.34 18.29
C GLN A 18 21.49 -29.76 18.86
N GLY A 19 22.01 -30.78 18.13
CA GLY A 19 22.02 -32.17 18.56
C GLY A 19 20.73 -32.95 18.31
N TYR A 20 19.78 -32.38 17.57
CA TYR A 20 18.57 -33.10 17.15
C TYR A 20 18.84 -33.82 15.83
N HIS A 21 18.72 -35.14 15.80
CA HIS A 21 18.90 -35.93 14.60
C HIS A 21 17.57 -36.51 14.14
N HIS A 22 17.34 -36.53 12.81
CA HIS A 22 16.16 -37.15 12.26
C HIS A 22 16.18 -38.67 12.48
N VAL A 23 15.00 -39.24 12.65
CA VAL A 23 14.83 -40.70 12.84
C VAL A 23 14.72 -41.41 11.49
N TYR A 24 14.01 -40.79 10.55
CA TYR A 24 13.88 -41.28 9.16
C TYR A 24 13.49 -40.14 8.22
N ILE A 25 13.63 -40.42 6.92
CA ILE A 25 13.17 -39.51 5.84
C ILE A 25 11.99 -40.18 5.12
N LEU A 26 10.89 -39.45 4.95
CA LEU A 26 9.71 -39.91 4.22
C LEU A 26 9.22 -38.81 3.27
N LYS A 27 9.12 -39.15 1.95
CA LYS A 27 8.70 -38.18 0.91
C LYS A 27 9.46 -36.84 0.97
N GLU A 28 10.79 -36.93 1.05
CA GLU A 28 11.72 -35.79 1.15
C GLU A 28 11.61 -34.97 2.44
N ASN A 29 10.73 -35.32 3.39
CA ASN A 29 10.65 -34.68 4.69
C ASN A 29 11.44 -35.47 5.74
N TYR A 30 12.16 -34.73 6.59
CA TYR A 30 12.93 -35.25 7.69
C TYR A 30 12.06 -35.38 8.93
N TRP A 31 11.97 -36.56 9.53
CA TRP A 31 11.13 -36.84 10.71
C TRP A 31 11.96 -37.00 11.97
N TYR A 32 11.58 -36.25 13.01
CA TYR A 32 12.24 -36.15 14.30
C TYR A 32 11.31 -36.57 15.45
N LEU A 33 11.85 -36.97 16.57
CA LEU A 33 11.16 -36.82 17.86
C LEU A 33 11.01 -35.31 18.15
N SER A 34 9.89 -34.88 18.70
CA SER A 34 9.64 -33.44 18.93
C SER A 34 10.71 -32.82 19.83
N PRO A 35 11.32 -31.70 19.46
CA PRO A 35 12.26 -30.98 20.29
C PRO A 35 11.62 -30.32 21.52
N PHE A 36 10.29 -30.36 21.62
CA PHE A 36 9.52 -29.65 22.65
C PHE A 36 9.00 -30.58 23.76
N ARG A 37 9.08 -31.91 23.59
CA ARG A 37 8.58 -32.91 24.53
C ARG A 37 9.25 -34.25 24.34
N THR A 38 9.16 -35.10 25.36
CA THR A 38 9.55 -36.51 25.25
C THR A 38 8.42 -37.31 24.60
N GLU A 39 8.74 -38.05 23.56
CA GLU A 39 7.80 -38.92 22.86
C GLU A 39 8.49 -40.18 22.32
N ALA A 40 7.71 -41.27 22.13
CA ALA A 40 8.25 -42.56 21.66
C ALA A 40 8.22 -42.69 20.12
N SER A 41 7.40 -41.93 19.43
CA SER A 41 7.24 -41.98 17.97
C SER A 41 7.46 -40.60 17.37
N PRO A 42 8.19 -40.49 16.25
CA PRO A 42 8.44 -39.21 15.60
C PRO A 42 7.12 -38.54 15.13
N SER A 43 6.90 -37.34 15.60
CA SER A 43 5.72 -36.53 15.23
C SER A 43 6.07 -35.12 14.73
N PHE A 44 7.34 -34.77 14.76
CA PHE A 44 7.85 -33.51 14.24
C PHE A 44 8.52 -33.73 12.89
N ASN A 45 8.17 -32.96 11.88
CA ASN A 45 8.83 -33.05 10.59
C ASN A 45 9.34 -31.69 10.08
N VAL A 46 10.35 -31.76 9.22
CA VAL A 46 10.89 -30.61 8.49
C VAL A 46 10.84 -30.90 7.02
N SER A 47 10.29 -29.99 6.25
CA SER A 47 10.34 -29.98 4.77
C SER A 47 11.51 -29.10 4.31
N PRO A 48 12.61 -29.65 3.79
CA PRO A 48 13.73 -28.84 3.28
C PRO A 48 13.31 -27.92 2.14
N LYS A 49 12.46 -28.44 1.23
CA LYS A 49 11.95 -27.71 0.07
C LYS A 49 11.18 -26.44 0.44
N LYS A 50 10.39 -26.47 1.53
CA LYS A 50 9.64 -25.33 2.02
C LYS A 50 10.41 -24.56 3.10
N ASN A 51 11.45 -25.17 3.66
CA ASN A 51 12.15 -24.75 4.87
C ASN A 51 11.20 -24.43 6.03
N LEU A 52 10.24 -25.34 6.25
CA LEU A 52 9.22 -25.25 7.29
C LEU A 52 9.21 -26.53 8.13
N TRP A 53 8.86 -26.38 9.40
CA TRP A 53 8.61 -27.50 10.31
C TRP A 53 7.12 -27.60 10.63
N ASN A 54 6.68 -28.81 10.96
CA ASN A 54 5.38 -29.13 11.52
C ASN A 54 5.52 -30.13 12.68
N ASP A 55 4.86 -29.83 13.77
CA ASP A 55 4.68 -30.74 14.91
C ASP A 55 3.24 -31.26 14.91
N PHE A 56 3.04 -32.46 14.39
CA PHE A 56 1.71 -33.07 14.28
C PHE A 56 1.12 -33.42 15.65
N GLY A 57 1.95 -33.64 16.66
CA GLY A 57 1.47 -33.90 18.00
C GLY A 57 0.91 -32.69 18.70
N ALA A 58 1.38 -31.48 18.35
CA ALA A 58 0.91 -30.21 18.88
C ALA A 58 -0.04 -29.47 17.92
N GLY A 59 -0.10 -29.87 16.64
CA GLY A 59 -0.86 -29.16 15.60
C GLY A 59 -0.29 -27.79 15.23
N GLU A 60 1.04 -27.62 15.35
CA GLU A 60 1.72 -26.34 15.14
C GLU A 60 2.85 -26.49 14.12
N GLY A 61 3.24 -25.36 13.51
CA GLY A 61 4.34 -25.32 12.54
C GLY A 61 4.86 -23.92 12.30
N GLY A 62 5.92 -23.81 11.50
CA GLY A 62 6.49 -22.51 11.19
C GLY A 62 7.86 -22.57 10.51
N ASN A 63 8.52 -21.42 10.45
CA ASN A 63 9.89 -21.25 9.96
C ASN A 63 10.92 -21.37 11.09
N LEU A 64 12.19 -21.14 10.77
CA LEU A 64 13.29 -21.21 11.74
C LEU A 64 13.11 -20.27 12.94
N ILE A 65 12.62 -19.05 12.72
CA ILE A 65 12.39 -18.07 13.79
C ILE A 65 11.31 -18.59 14.75
N ASN A 66 10.19 -19.11 14.22
CA ASN A 66 9.12 -19.69 15.02
C ASN A 66 9.61 -20.92 15.82
N LEU A 67 10.50 -21.72 15.22
CA LEU A 67 11.11 -22.87 15.90
C LEU A 67 11.87 -22.44 17.16
N VAL A 68 12.78 -21.47 17.01
CA VAL A 68 13.61 -20.98 18.14
C VAL A 68 12.76 -20.24 19.16
N GLN A 69 11.76 -19.48 18.73
CA GLN A 69 10.81 -18.83 19.62
C GLN A 69 10.05 -19.85 20.48
N LYS A 70 9.64 -20.97 19.87
CA LYS A 70 8.96 -22.04 20.60
C LYS A 70 9.88 -22.80 21.52
N MET A 71 11.16 -22.99 21.19
CA MET A 71 12.16 -23.55 22.06
C MET A 71 12.45 -22.66 23.29
N ASN A 72 12.24 -21.34 23.15
CA ASN A 72 12.54 -20.35 24.18
C ASN A 72 11.32 -19.39 24.35
N PRO A 73 10.24 -19.83 25.00
CA PRO A 73 8.98 -19.07 25.05
C PRO A 73 9.09 -17.71 25.79
N SER A 74 10.09 -17.53 26.64
CA SER A 74 10.32 -16.28 27.38
C SER A 74 11.10 -15.23 26.60
N TRP A 75 11.68 -15.58 25.45
CA TRP A 75 12.47 -14.66 24.65
C TRP A 75 11.60 -13.73 23.81
N ASN A 76 12.03 -12.49 23.67
CA ASN A 76 11.45 -11.57 22.70
C ASN A 76 12.05 -11.78 21.29
N ASN A 77 11.46 -11.15 20.27
CA ASN A 77 11.92 -11.30 18.88
C ASN A 77 13.39 -10.90 18.69
N HIS A 78 13.87 -9.88 19.40
CA HIS A 78 15.26 -9.44 19.29
C HIS A 78 16.24 -10.49 19.82
N GLU A 79 15.92 -11.10 20.94
CA GLU A 79 16.72 -12.18 21.55
C GLU A 79 16.79 -13.41 20.63
N VAL A 80 15.67 -13.78 20.02
CA VAL A 80 15.60 -14.89 19.04
C VAL A 80 16.49 -14.61 17.84
N LEU A 81 16.40 -13.42 17.25
CA LEU A 81 17.19 -13.05 16.06
C LEU A 81 18.68 -12.99 16.40
N THR A 82 19.06 -12.41 17.53
CA THR A 82 20.45 -12.34 17.99
C THR A 82 21.05 -13.74 18.20
N TYR A 83 20.29 -14.62 18.86
CA TYR A 83 20.69 -16.02 19.05
C TYR A 83 20.90 -16.75 17.72
N LEU A 84 19.96 -16.60 16.78
CA LEU A 84 20.07 -17.20 15.45
C LEU A 84 21.28 -16.69 14.68
N GLU A 85 21.52 -15.38 14.67
CA GLU A 85 22.71 -14.81 14.02
C GLU A 85 24.02 -15.37 14.60
N GLN A 86 24.09 -15.55 15.93
CA GLN A 86 25.23 -16.16 16.59
C GLN A 86 25.40 -17.61 16.15
N LYS A 87 24.33 -18.43 16.21
CA LYS A 87 24.39 -19.87 15.86
C LYS A 87 24.70 -20.11 14.39
N ILE A 88 24.18 -19.29 13.48
CA ILE A 88 24.49 -19.35 12.05
C ILE A 88 25.99 -19.15 11.82
N LYS A 89 26.61 -18.18 12.50
CA LYS A 89 28.05 -17.89 12.40
C LYS A 89 28.88 -19.00 13.05
N GLU A 90 28.52 -19.42 14.25
CA GLU A 90 29.26 -20.47 15.02
C GLU A 90 29.32 -21.80 14.28
N HIS A 91 28.21 -22.23 13.69
CA HIS A 91 28.08 -23.53 13.02
C HIS A 91 28.18 -23.47 11.50
N HIS A 92 28.45 -22.31 10.90
CA HIS A 92 28.53 -22.09 9.45
C HIS A 92 27.30 -22.65 8.71
N LEU A 93 26.09 -22.42 9.26
CA LEU A 93 24.87 -22.96 8.70
C LEU A 93 24.61 -22.40 7.31
N GLN A 94 24.27 -23.28 6.37
CA GLN A 94 24.01 -22.93 4.98
C GLN A 94 22.52 -22.57 4.75
N TYR A 95 22.28 -21.83 3.70
CA TYR A 95 20.91 -21.60 3.23
C TYR A 95 20.32 -22.89 2.66
N SER A 96 19.00 -23.02 2.74
CA SER A 96 18.27 -24.10 2.08
C SER A 96 18.23 -23.83 0.58
N GLU A 97 18.98 -24.57 -0.23
CA GLU A 97 19.04 -24.40 -1.69
C GLU A 97 17.66 -24.59 -2.34
N ASP A 98 16.91 -25.58 -1.90
CA ASP A 98 15.55 -25.86 -2.38
C ASP A 98 14.58 -24.71 -2.07
N TYR A 99 14.66 -24.12 -0.86
CA TYR A 99 13.86 -22.98 -0.46
C TYR A 99 14.18 -21.74 -1.29
N GLU A 100 15.46 -21.44 -1.50
CA GLU A 100 15.89 -20.30 -2.31
C GLU A 100 15.51 -20.46 -3.80
N ALA A 101 15.63 -21.66 -4.34
CA ALA A 101 15.21 -21.95 -5.72
C ALA A 101 13.70 -21.73 -5.90
N GLN A 102 12.89 -22.24 -4.95
CA GLN A 102 11.44 -22.05 -4.98
C GLN A 102 11.06 -20.56 -4.83
N ARG A 103 11.69 -19.83 -3.92
CA ARG A 103 11.47 -18.39 -3.72
C ARG A 103 11.74 -17.59 -5.01
N LYS A 104 12.88 -17.85 -5.66
CA LYS A 104 13.24 -17.19 -6.93
C LYS A 104 12.24 -17.52 -8.05
N GLU A 105 11.72 -18.73 -8.08
CA GLU A 105 10.70 -19.12 -9.05
C GLU A 105 9.36 -18.40 -8.80
N ASP A 106 8.96 -18.28 -7.53
CA ASP A 106 7.73 -17.59 -7.15
C ASP A 106 7.84 -16.06 -7.42
N GLU A 107 8.98 -15.45 -7.12
CA GLU A 107 9.28 -14.05 -7.48
C GLU A 107 9.20 -13.83 -9.00
N ARG A 108 9.73 -14.74 -9.81
CA ARG A 108 9.63 -14.68 -11.28
C ARG A 108 8.18 -14.79 -11.77
N LYS A 109 7.39 -15.69 -11.18
CA LYS A 109 5.96 -15.86 -11.52
C LYS A 109 5.17 -14.62 -11.18
N GLU A 110 5.44 -13.99 -10.03
CA GLU A 110 4.78 -12.75 -9.64
C GLU A 110 5.19 -11.58 -10.54
N ALA A 111 6.47 -11.42 -10.82
CA ALA A 111 6.96 -10.41 -11.76
C ALA A 111 6.34 -10.56 -13.16
N TRP A 112 6.23 -11.80 -13.66
CA TRP A 112 5.57 -12.08 -14.93
C TRP A 112 4.07 -11.71 -14.92
N LYS A 113 3.34 -12.03 -13.83
CA LYS A 113 1.93 -11.65 -13.67
C LYS A 113 1.76 -10.12 -13.65
N GLN A 114 2.64 -9.42 -12.95
CA GLN A 114 2.63 -7.95 -12.89
C GLN A 114 2.92 -7.34 -14.27
N ASP A 115 3.90 -7.86 -15.01
CA ASP A 115 4.20 -7.40 -16.37
C ASP A 115 3.03 -7.62 -17.32
N GLN A 116 2.39 -8.80 -17.30
CA GLN A 116 1.19 -9.09 -18.09
C GLN A 116 0.02 -8.16 -17.75
N ALA A 117 -0.17 -7.85 -16.45
CA ALA A 117 -1.20 -6.90 -16.01
C ALA A 117 -0.90 -5.50 -16.53
N ALA A 118 0.36 -5.04 -16.44
CA ALA A 118 0.80 -3.74 -16.94
C ALA A 118 0.64 -3.63 -18.47
N GLN A 119 0.97 -4.69 -19.23
CA GLN A 119 0.78 -4.72 -20.68
C GLN A 119 -0.71 -4.66 -21.05
N ARG A 120 -1.58 -5.36 -20.32
CA ARG A 120 -3.04 -5.31 -20.53
C ARG A 120 -3.60 -3.90 -20.25
N GLU A 121 -3.14 -3.22 -19.21
CA GLU A 121 -3.58 -1.84 -18.94
C GLU A 121 -3.08 -0.87 -20.00
N LYS A 122 -1.82 -0.96 -20.45
CA LYS A 122 -1.30 -0.17 -21.58
C LYS A 122 -2.12 -0.38 -22.85
N ALA A 123 -2.49 -1.63 -23.17
CA ALA A 123 -3.33 -1.95 -24.32
C ALA A 123 -4.74 -1.34 -24.20
N LYS A 124 -5.32 -1.31 -22.99
CA LYS A 124 -6.60 -0.64 -22.73
C LYS A 124 -6.47 0.87 -22.87
N GLU A 125 -5.39 1.47 -22.34
CA GLU A 125 -5.12 2.91 -22.51
C GLU A 125 -5.03 3.29 -23.98
N ALA A 126 -4.26 2.53 -24.77
CA ALA A 126 -4.10 2.76 -26.22
C ALA A 126 -5.42 2.62 -27.01
N ASN A 127 -6.37 1.83 -26.53
CA ASN A 127 -7.69 1.62 -27.18
C ASN A 127 -8.81 2.41 -26.49
N THR A 128 -8.49 3.37 -25.62
CA THR A 128 -9.49 4.23 -25.00
C THR A 128 -9.79 5.43 -25.88
N ILE A 129 -11.04 5.57 -26.29
CA ILE A 129 -11.52 6.67 -27.12
C ILE A 129 -12.53 7.49 -26.29
N ILE A 130 -12.22 8.76 -26.06
CA ILE A 130 -13.17 9.69 -25.43
C ILE A 130 -14.26 10.02 -26.47
N GLU A 131 -15.50 9.76 -26.13
CA GLU A 131 -16.65 10.04 -26.98
C GLU A 131 -17.21 11.45 -26.69
N ARG A 132 -17.29 11.82 -25.40
CA ARG A 132 -17.71 13.16 -24.99
C ARG A 132 -17.31 13.45 -23.55
N ILE A 133 -17.15 14.74 -23.25
CA ILE A 133 -16.98 15.27 -21.89
C ILE A 133 -18.08 16.30 -21.69
N VAL A 134 -18.88 16.16 -20.63
CA VAL A 134 -20.02 17.02 -20.34
C VAL A 134 -20.05 17.40 -18.85
N GLY A 135 -20.93 18.32 -18.49
CA GLY A 135 -21.17 18.61 -17.06
C GLY A 135 -21.69 17.39 -16.33
N LEU A 136 -21.27 17.23 -15.08
CA LEU A 136 -21.62 16.07 -14.24
C LEU A 136 -23.13 16.04 -13.97
N SER A 137 -23.83 15.09 -14.55
CA SER A 137 -25.30 15.00 -14.49
C SER A 137 -25.86 13.57 -14.43
N HIS A 138 -25.06 12.56 -14.77
CA HIS A 138 -25.50 11.16 -14.84
C HIS A 138 -25.99 10.64 -13.49
N PRO A 139 -27.22 10.08 -13.37
CA PRO A 139 -27.81 9.70 -12.09
C PRO A 139 -26.95 8.74 -11.26
N TYR A 140 -26.35 7.71 -11.86
CA TYR A 140 -25.48 6.76 -11.15
C TYR A 140 -24.18 7.38 -10.65
N LEU A 141 -23.62 8.38 -11.36
CA LEU A 141 -22.44 9.09 -10.90
C LEU A 141 -22.80 10.03 -9.74
N ARG A 142 -23.96 10.69 -9.81
CA ARG A 142 -24.51 11.47 -8.70
C ARG A 142 -24.72 10.60 -7.47
N GLU A 143 -25.35 9.45 -7.62
CA GLU A 143 -25.56 8.51 -6.51
C GLU A 143 -24.23 8.06 -5.91
N TYR A 144 -23.23 7.73 -6.72
CA TYR A 144 -21.90 7.34 -6.25
C TYR A 144 -21.21 8.45 -5.44
N ILE A 145 -21.30 9.72 -5.87
CA ILE A 145 -20.79 10.87 -5.14
C ILE A 145 -21.47 10.98 -3.76
N LEU A 146 -22.81 10.87 -3.73
CA LEU A 146 -23.57 10.93 -2.48
C LEU A 146 -23.27 9.74 -1.55
N GLN A 147 -23.07 8.54 -2.10
CA GLN A 147 -22.64 7.36 -1.31
C GLN A 147 -21.26 7.58 -0.69
N ARG A 148 -20.37 8.33 -1.36
CA ARG A 148 -19.06 8.75 -0.83
C ARG A 148 -19.15 9.95 0.12
N ARG A 149 -20.38 10.40 0.44
CA ARG A 149 -20.66 11.58 1.29
C ARG A 149 -19.94 12.84 0.85
N ILE A 150 -19.88 13.07 -0.46
CA ILE A 150 -19.32 14.28 -1.07
C ILE A 150 -20.47 15.19 -1.49
N ASP A 151 -20.33 16.49 -1.27
CA ASP A 151 -21.27 17.49 -1.75
C ASP A 151 -21.35 17.47 -3.29
N TYR A 152 -22.54 17.30 -3.81
CA TYR A 152 -22.72 17.16 -5.26
C TYR A 152 -22.43 18.46 -6.03
N ASP A 153 -22.66 19.63 -5.43
CA ASP A 153 -22.37 20.90 -6.09
C ASP A 153 -20.86 21.16 -6.13
N ILE A 154 -20.13 20.82 -5.06
CA ILE A 154 -18.66 20.78 -5.05
C ILE A 154 -18.14 19.83 -6.13
N ALA A 155 -18.70 18.64 -6.23
CA ALA A 155 -18.29 17.70 -7.28
C ALA A 155 -18.58 18.24 -8.70
N LYS A 156 -19.69 18.93 -8.92
CA LYS A 156 -20.01 19.56 -10.22
C LYS A 156 -19.09 20.73 -10.57
N GLU A 157 -18.60 21.45 -9.56
CA GLU A 157 -17.69 22.57 -9.74
C GLU A 157 -16.32 22.07 -10.26
N TYR A 158 -15.78 21.01 -9.67
CA TYR A 158 -14.42 20.56 -9.94
C TYR A 158 -14.32 19.37 -10.90
N CYS A 159 -15.42 18.67 -11.18
CA CYS A 159 -15.43 17.48 -12.02
C CYS A 159 -16.33 17.62 -13.26
N LYS A 160 -16.00 16.83 -14.26
CA LYS A 160 -16.82 16.60 -15.44
C LYS A 160 -17.33 15.16 -15.45
N GLU A 161 -18.17 14.86 -16.41
CA GLU A 161 -18.58 13.51 -16.75
C GLU A 161 -17.94 13.15 -18.09
N VAL A 162 -17.15 12.06 -18.11
CA VAL A 162 -16.55 11.53 -19.33
C VAL A 162 -17.28 10.28 -19.78
N HIS A 163 -17.64 10.24 -21.07
CA HIS A 163 -18.08 9.04 -21.76
C HIS A 163 -16.95 8.59 -22.68
N TYR A 164 -16.57 7.33 -22.56
CA TYR A 164 -15.44 6.78 -23.31
C TYR A 164 -15.70 5.33 -23.69
N ARG A 165 -15.03 4.87 -24.72
CA ARG A 165 -15.08 3.49 -25.20
C ARG A 165 -13.71 2.84 -25.09
N ILE A 166 -13.73 1.58 -24.70
CA ILE A 166 -12.55 0.71 -24.72
C ILE A 166 -12.91 -0.48 -25.57
N TYR A 167 -12.24 -0.64 -26.69
CA TYR A 167 -12.67 -1.55 -27.75
C TYR A 167 -14.14 -1.25 -28.11
N ASP A 168 -15.03 -2.22 -27.99
CA ASP A 168 -16.45 -2.09 -28.33
C ASP A 168 -17.37 -1.81 -27.13
N LYS A 169 -16.81 -1.55 -25.93
CA LYS A 169 -17.59 -1.31 -24.73
C LYS A 169 -17.55 0.15 -24.31
N SER A 170 -18.72 0.73 -24.16
CA SER A 170 -18.90 2.11 -23.67
C SER A 170 -18.95 2.17 -22.16
N TYR A 171 -18.34 3.20 -21.61
CA TYR A 171 -18.23 3.50 -20.18
C TYR A 171 -18.50 4.97 -19.91
N TYR A 172 -18.83 5.27 -18.66
CA TYR A 172 -18.91 6.63 -18.15
C TYR A 172 -18.31 6.72 -16.75
N ALA A 173 -17.74 7.87 -16.42
CA ALA A 173 -17.08 8.12 -15.13
C ALA A 173 -17.10 9.60 -14.76
N ILE A 174 -16.90 9.87 -13.47
CA ILE A 174 -16.52 11.18 -12.97
C ILE A 174 -15.09 11.42 -13.45
N ALA A 175 -14.85 12.54 -14.11
CA ALA A 175 -13.56 12.94 -14.64
C ALA A 175 -13.02 14.15 -13.89
N PHE A 176 -11.81 14.04 -13.39
CA PHE A 176 -11.07 15.10 -12.72
C PHE A 176 -9.83 15.42 -13.55
N GLU A 177 -9.76 16.60 -14.10
CA GLU A 177 -8.75 17.00 -15.08
C GLU A 177 -7.43 17.35 -14.42
N ASN A 178 -6.32 17.04 -15.09
CA ASN A 178 -4.97 17.38 -14.66
C ASN A 178 -4.33 18.45 -15.56
N ILE A 179 -3.18 18.99 -15.15
CA ILE A 179 -2.49 20.09 -15.85
C ILE A 179 -1.98 19.75 -17.25
N GLU A 180 -1.92 18.48 -17.63
CA GLU A 180 -1.48 17.99 -18.95
C GLU A 180 -2.66 17.64 -19.88
N GLY A 181 -3.88 18.00 -19.49
CA GLY A 181 -5.11 17.69 -20.25
C GLY A 181 -5.54 16.23 -20.19
N GLY A 182 -4.89 15.42 -19.36
CA GLY A 182 -5.40 14.11 -18.99
C GLY A 182 -6.39 14.20 -17.84
N MET A 183 -6.98 13.09 -17.45
CA MET A 183 -7.96 13.06 -16.38
C MET A 183 -7.91 11.78 -15.55
N GLU A 184 -8.24 11.90 -14.27
CA GLU A 184 -8.57 10.76 -13.41
C GLU A 184 -10.07 10.47 -13.55
N ALA A 185 -10.39 9.27 -14.02
CA ALA A 185 -11.76 8.83 -14.26
C ALA A 185 -12.15 7.81 -13.19
N ARG A 186 -13.25 8.04 -12.46
CA ARG A 186 -13.71 7.18 -11.39
C ARG A 186 -15.21 6.95 -11.43
N ASN A 187 -15.62 5.71 -11.27
CA ASN A 187 -16.99 5.32 -10.95
C ASN A 187 -16.99 4.23 -9.87
N LYS A 188 -18.16 3.71 -9.51
CA LYS A 188 -18.30 2.68 -8.47
C LYS A 188 -17.43 1.42 -8.72
N TYR A 189 -17.13 1.10 -9.98
CA TYR A 189 -16.50 -0.16 -10.40
C TYR A 189 -15.07 -0.02 -10.88
N SER A 190 -14.62 1.21 -11.16
CA SER A 190 -13.29 1.43 -11.74
C SER A 190 -12.66 2.76 -11.34
N LYS A 191 -11.33 2.71 -11.20
CA LYS A 191 -10.44 3.87 -11.12
C LYS A 191 -9.42 3.74 -12.25
N ARG A 192 -9.25 4.79 -13.05
CA ARG A 192 -8.27 4.82 -14.14
C ARG A 192 -7.88 6.24 -14.52
N SER A 193 -6.72 6.37 -15.11
CA SER A 193 -6.33 7.60 -15.79
C SER A 193 -6.64 7.49 -17.28
N ILE A 194 -7.06 8.58 -17.90
CA ILE A 194 -7.28 8.71 -19.34
C ILE A 194 -6.41 9.85 -19.85
N GLY A 195 -5.58 9.58 -20.85
CA GLY A 195 -4.59 10.51 -21.36
C GLY A 195 -3.32 10.58 -20.49
N LYS A 196 -2.62 11.70 -20.54
CA LYS A 196 -1.38 11.89 -19.77
C LYS A 196 -1.63 11.94 -18.28
N LYS A 197 -0.78 11.26 -17.50
CA LYS A 197 -0.81 11.28 -16.03
C LYS A 197 -0.04 12.50 -15.53
N SER A 198 -0.68 13.29 -14.68
CA SER A 198 -0.07 14.44 -14.03
C SER A 198 -0.82 14.83 -12.76
N ILE A 199 -0.37 15.88 -12.11
CA ILE A 199 -1.04 16.49 -10.96
C ILE A 199 -2.21 17.36 -11.43
N SER A 200 -3.14 17.65 -10.51
CA SER A 200 -4.17 18.67 -10.71
C SER A 200 -3.94 19.84 -9.76
N ILE A 201 -4.24 21.04 -10.20
CA ILE A 201 -4.10 22.28 -9.44
C ILE A 201 -5.43 23.00 -9.45
N ILE A 202 -5.93 23.37 -8.28
CA ILE A 202 -7.18 24.11 -8.12
C ILE A 202 -6.88 25.34 -7.27
N ARG A 203 -7.34 26.47 -7.77
CA ARG A 203 -7.29 27.75 -7.07
C ARG A 203 -8.71 28.23 -6.79
N PRO A 204 -9.18 28.10 -5.55
CA PRO A 204 -10.50 28.61 -5.19
C PRO A 204 -10.62 30.10 -5.57
N ASN A 205 -11.77 30.47 -6.12
CA ASN A 205 -12.04 31.82 -6.61
C ASN A 205 -11.09 32.34 -7.72
N ASN A 206 -10.30 31.45 -8.34
CA ASN A 206 -9.27 31.78 -9.35
C ASN A 206 -8.19 32.75 -8.84
N GLU A 207 -7.99 32.86 -7.54
CA GLU A 207 -6.96 33.69 -6.92
C GLU A 207 -5.86 32.80 -6.31
N PRO A 208 -4.57 33.15 -6.50
CA PRO A 208 -3.47 32.40 -5.89
C PRO A 208 -3.40 32.68 -4.39
N HIS A 209 -3.22 31.65 -3.59
CA HIS A 209 -3.04 31.73 -2.14
C HIS A 209 -1.57 31.54 -1.74
N LYS A 210 -1.21 31.96 -0.53
CA LYS A 210 0.14 31.78 0.03
C LYS A 210 0.37 30.40 0.61
N GLU A 211 -0.69 29.66 0.88
CA GLU A 211 -0.68 28.33 1.47
C GLU A 211 -1.38 27.35 0.54
N CYS A 212 -0.97 26.10 0.57
CA CYS A 212 -1.58 25.06 -0.24
C CYS A 212 -1.81 23.77 0.56
N CYS A 213 -2.83 23.04 0.15
CA CYS A 213 -3.12 21.69 0.62
C CYS A 213 -2.81 20.67 -0.49
N ILE A 214 -2.12 19.59 -0.15
CA ILE A 214 -1.77 18.51 -1.07
C ILE A 214 -2.57 17.27 -0.69
N PHE A 215 -3.30 16.71 -1.66
CA PHE A 215 -4.09 15.49 -1.51
C PHE A 215 -3.53 14.37 -2.41
N GLU A 216 -3.67 13.11 -2.00
CA GLU A 216 -3.27 11.99 -2.86
C GLU A 216 -4.27 11.77 -4.00
N GLY A 217 -5.57 11.80 -3.70
CA GLY A 217 -6.65 11.59 -4.63
C GLY A 217 -7.68 12.72 -4.65
N PHE A 218 -8.37 12.87 -5.78
CA PHE A 218 -9.36 13.95 -5.92
C PHE A 218 -10.63 13.73 -5.05
N PHE A 219 -10.95 12.50 -4.66
CA PHE A 219 -12.05 12.27 -3.70
C PHE A 219 -11.73 12.84 -2.32
N ASP A 220 -10.47 12.81 -1.90
CA ASP A 220 -10.04 13.40 -0.62
C ASP A 220 -10.16 14.91 -0.66
N MET A 221 -9.72 15.53 -1.75
CA MET A 221 -9.90 16.97 -1.98
C MET A 221 -11.38 17.37 -2.02
N LEU A 222 -12.23 16.62 -2.75
CA LEU A 222 -13.67 16.90 -2.79
C LEU A 222 -14.33 16.74 -1.41
N THR A 223 -13.89 15.75 -0.63
CA THR A 223 -14.36 15.55 0.74
C THR A 223 -13.96 16.71 1.64
N TYR A 224 -12.70 17.11 1.58
CA TYR A 224 -12.19 18.26 2.32
C TYR A 224 -13.01 19.53 1.99
N ALA A 225 -13.21 19.83 0.72
CA ALA A 225 -14.00 20.97 0.25
C ALA A 225 -15.48 20.87 0.71
N SER A 226 -16.04 19.67 0.71
CA SER A 226 -17.41 19.43 1.18
C SER A 226 -17.55 19.68 2.69
N ILE A 227 -16.64 19.18 3.50
CA ILE A 227 -16.61 19.38 4.96
C ILE A 227 -16.44 20.88 5.26
N LYS A 228 -15.51 21.54 4.58
CA LYS A 228 -15.26 22.98 4.74
C LYS A 228 -16.52 23.82 4.45
N LYS A 229 -17.29 23.43 3.43
CA LYS A 229 -18.59 24.06 3.07
C LYS A 229 -19.66 23.81 4.13
N TRP A 230 -19.76 22.58 4.66
CA TRP A 230 -20.87 22.20 5.55
C TRP A 230 -20.65 22.57 7.02
N ILE A 231 -19.40 22.53 7.49
CA ILE A 231 -19.09 22.63 8.92
C ILE A 231 -18.00 23.68 9.14
N THR A 232 -18.43 24.92 9.41
CA THR A 232 -17.51 26.01 9.77
C THR A 232 -16.73 25.66 11.03
N GLY A 233 -15.39 25.80 10.96
CA GLY A 233 -14.50 25.51 12.09
C GLY A 233 -14.27 24.02 12.35
N ASN A 234 -14.53 23.15 11.38
CA ASN A 234 -14.19 21.74 11.50
C ASN A 234 -12.66 21.55 11.61
N GLU A 235 -12.23 20.75 12.59
CA GLU A 235 -10.81 20.52 12.90
C GLU A 235 -10.03 19.85 11.77
N LEU A 236 -10.71 19.15 10.84
CA LEU A 236 -10.07 18.55 9.68
C LEU A 236 -9.60 19.60 8.65
N CYS A 237 -10.31 20.74 8.58
CA CYS A 237 -10.08 21.74 7.54
C CYS A 237 -9.34 22.97 8.10
N LEU A 238 -8.55 23.61 7.26
CA LEU A 238 -7.96 24.90 7.56
C LEU A 238 -9.05 25.99 7.63
N PRO A 239 -8.93 26.97 8.54
CA PRO A 239 -9.94 28.02 8.71
C PRO A 239 -9.96 29.05 7.56
N HIS A 240 -8.92 29.08 6.74
CA HIS A 240 -8.74 30.03 5.63
C HIS A 240 -8.70 29.30 4.27
N GLU A 241 -8.75 30.07 3.19
CA GLU A 241 -8.62 29.53 1.82
C GLU A 241 -7.15 29.23 1.50
N CYS A 242 -6.94 28.19 0.68
CA CYS A 242 -5.64 27.76 0.17
C CYS A 242 -5.78 27.12 -1.21
N ASP A 243 -4.70 27.05 -1.96
CA ASP A 243 -4.67 26.32 -3.21
C ASP A 243 -4.67 24.81 -2.96
N TYR A 244 -5.30 24.03 -3.84
CA TYR A 244 -5.32 22.57 -3.74
C TYR A 244 -4.49 21.93 -4.83
N PHE A 245 -3.62 21.03 -4.44
CA PHE A 245 -2.87 20.15 -5.31
C PHE A 245 -3.36 18.72 -5.11
N VAL A 246 -3.66 18.02 -6.21
CA VAL A 246 -3.96 16.60 -6.17
C VAL A 246 -2.88 15.86 -6.94
N LEU A 247 -2.19 14.95 -6.25
CA LEU A 247 -1.12 14.15 -6.84
C LEU A 247 -1.64 13.20 -7.92
N ASN A 248 -2.88 12.70 -7.78
CA ASN A 248 -3.48 11.65 -8.59
C ASN A 248 -2.72 10.30 -8.51
N SER A 249 -1.44 10.34 -8.17
CA SER A 249 -0.57 9.22 -7.82
C SER A 249 0.67 9.76 -7.13
N VAL A 250 1.18 9.07 -6.11
CA VAL A 250 2.45 9.40 -5.43
C VAL A 250 3.66 9.45 -6.38
N SER A 251 3.58 8.78 -7.55
CA SER A 251 4.63 8.84 -8.58
C SER A 251 4.78 10.24 -9.20
N ASN A 252 3.75 11.08 -9.14
CA ASN A 252 3.75 12.43 -9.71
C ASN A 252 4.43 13.46 -8.80
N ILE A 253 5.03 13.05 -7.68
CA ILE A 253 5.73 13.95 -6.75
C ILE A 253 6.79 14.82 -7.46
N LYS A 254 7.52 14.28 -8.43
CA LYS A 254 8.54 15.03 -9.18
C LYS A 254 7.94 16.17 -10.01
N VAL A 255 6.70 16.00 -10.48
CA VAL A 255 5.96 17.04 -11.20
C VAL A 255 5.45 18.10 -10.24
N LEU A 256 5.02 17.70 -9.03
CA LEU A 256 4.49 18.61 -8.00
C LEU A 256 5.56 19.56 -7.44
N LEU A 257 6.74 19.05 -7.09
CA LEU A 257 7.75 19.80 -6.32
C LEU A 257 8.02 21.22 -6.88
N PRO A 258 8.24 21.45 -8.19
CA PRO A 258 8.51 22.79 -8.69
C PRO A 258 7.40 23.83 -8.42
N TYR A 259 6.14 23.38 -8.32
CA TYR A 259 4.99 24.26 -8.06
C TYR A 259 4.89 24.74 -6.62
N LEU A 260 5.59 24.07 -5.68
CA LEU A 260 5.50 24.38 -4.25
C LEU A 260 6.45 25.48 -3.80
N GLN A 261 7.35 25.95 -4.65
CA GLN A 261 8.44 26.85 -4.29
C GLN A 261 7.94 28.18 -3.67
N GLU A 262 6.85 28.72 -4.21
CA GLU A 262 6.33 30.04 -3.84
C GLU A 262 5.39 30.02 -2.62
N TYR A 263 4.97 28.84 -2.17
CA TYR A 263 4.11 28.74 -1.00
C TYR A 263 4.88 28.94 0.30
N THR A 264 4.25 29.61 1.25
CA THR A 264 4.80 29.87 2.59
C THR A 264 4.57 28.69 3.51
N VAL A 265 3.43 28.01 3.37
CA VAL A 265 3.07 26.80 4.13
C VAL A 265 2.48 25.76 3.17
N ILE A 266 2.86 24.51 3.35
CA ILE A 266 2.46 23.37 2.55
C ILE A 266 1.82 22.33 3.49
N HIS A 267 0.52 22.14 3.39
CA HIS A 267 -0.25 21.21 4.20
C HIS A 267 -0.43 19.89 3.45
N CYS A 268 0.08 18.79 4.01
CA CYS A 268 0.01 17.47 3.39
C CYS A 268 -1.15 16.65 3.98
N TYR A 269 -2.20 16.42 3.19
CA TYR A 269 -3.34 15.53 3.47
C TYR A 269 -3.21 14.25 2.65
N LEU A 270 -2.14 13.48 2.88
CA LEU A 270 -1.85 12.25 2.14
C LEU A 270 -2.36 11.02 2.89
N ASP A 271 -2.48 9.89 2.19
CA ASP A 271 -2.95 8.65 2.79
C ASP A 271 -2.09 8.21 3.99
N ASN A 272 -2.73 7.75 5.05
CA ASN A 272 -2.08 7.21 6.26
C ASN A 272 -1.51 5.81 6.03
N ASP A 273 -0.63 5.68 5.01
CA ASP A 273 0.11 4.46 4.71
C ASP A 273 1.59 4.77 4.42
N ASP A 274 2.38 3.73 4.16
CA ASP A 274 3.82 3.88 3.94
C ASP A 274 4.16 4.71 2.68
N ALA A 275 3.30 4.73 1.68
CA ALA A 275 3.50 5.50 0.45
C ALA A 275 3.24 7.00 0.70
N GLY A 276 2.18 7.33 1.42
CA GLY A 276 1.87 8.70 1.84
C GLY A 276 2.96 9.25 2.75
N ALA A 277 3.37 8.52 3.78
CA ALA A 277 4.44 8.93 4.70
C ALA A 277 5.77 9.21 3.96
N LYS A 278 6.20 8.30 3.06
CA LYS A 278 7.40 8.51 2.24
C LYS A 278 7.27 9.72 1.30
N THR A 279 6.05 10.04 0.89
CA THR A 279 5.80 11.20 0.01
C THR A 279 5.91 12.49 0.82
N VAL A 280 5.37 12.56 2.04
CA VAL A 280 5.57 13.68 2.97
C VAL A 280 7.07 13.93 3.22
N GLU A 281 7.84 12.88 3.50
CA GLU A 281 9.28 13.01 3.72
C GLU A 281 10.04 13.57 2.50
N LYS A 282 9.63 13.21 1.28
CA LYS A 282 10.21 13.80 0.06
C LYS A 282 9.89 15.30 -0.07
N ILE A 283 8.68 15.72 0.29
CA ILE A 283 8.29 17.14 0.28
C ILE A 283 9.06 17.88 1.36
N LYS A 284 9.17 17.34 2.58
CA LYS A 284 9.98 17.90 3.69
C LYS A 284 11.45 18.03 3.31
N ALA A 285 12.02 17.05 2.62
CA ALA A 285 13.41 17.12 2.16
C ALA A 285 13.66 18.30 1.19
N ALA A 286 12.64 18.73 0.42
CA ALA A 286 12.74 19.85 -0.50
C ALA A 286 12.40 21.21 0.15
N TYR A 287 11.45 21.25 1.08
CA TYR A 287 10.86 22.51 1.59
C TYR A 287 10.90 22.67 3.12
N GLN A 288 11.49 21.70 3.83
CA GLN A 288 11.81 21.76 5.27
C GLN A 288 10.65 22.29 6.15
N ASP A 289 10.88 23.41 6.83
CA ASP A 289 9.97 23.98 7.84
C ASP A 289 8.65 24.50 7.25
N LYS A 290 8.51 24.60 5.94
CA LYS A 290 7.27 24.98 5.29
C LYS A 290 6.21 23.88 5.29
N VAL A 291 6.58 22.62 5.58
CA VAL A 291 5.73 21.44 5.39
C VAL A 291 5.10 20.98 6.69
N ILE A 292 3.78 20.96 6.72
CA ILE A 292 2.97 20.43 7.81
C ILE A 292 2.31 19.14 7.37
N ASP A 293 2.54 18.07 8.11
CA ASP A 293 1.85 16.79 7.92
C ASP A 293 0.53 16.83 8.70
N GLU A 294 -0.58 16.88 7.98
CA GLU A 294 -1.93 16.97 8.55
C GLU A 294 -2.57 15.58 8.81
N SER A 295 -1.84 14.50 8.59
CA SER A 295 -2.33 13.13 8.80
C SER A 295 -2.79 12.84 10.23
N HIS A 296 -2.28 13.61 11.22
CA HIS A 296 -2.71 13.55 12.61
C HIS A 296 -4.20 13.90 12.80
N ARG A 297 -4.80 14.68 11.88
CA ARG A 297 -6.22 15.06 11.93
C ARG A 297 -7.16 13.88 11.58
N TYR A 298 -6.62 12.82 10.97
CA TYR A 298 -7.36 11.62 10.59
C TYR A 298 -6.58 10.32 10.89
N VAL A 299 -5.86 10.29 12.01
CA VAL A 299 -4.94 9.19 12.40
C VAL A 299 -5.57 7.80 12.40
N ASN A 300 -6.88 7.69 12.71
CA ASN A 300 -7.61 6.43 12.76
C ASN A 300 -8.16 5.99 11.39
N TYR A 301 -7.96 6.79 10.35
CA TYR A 301 -8.51 6.58 9.02
C TYR A 301 -7.39 6.50 8.00
N LYS A 302 -7.64 5.81 6.89
CA LYS A 302 -6.64 5.71 5.83
C LYS A 302 -6.47 7.04 5.09
N ASP A 303 -7.56 7.66 4.74
CA ASP A 303 -7.60 8.89 3.95
C ASP A 303 -8.69 9.86 4.46
N VAL A 304 -8.76 11.04 3.88
CA VAL A 304 -9.72 12.08 4.25
C VAL A 304 -11.18 11.66 3.97
N ASN A 305 -11.42 10.90 2.90
CA ASN A 305 -12.77 10.44 2.58
C ASN A 305 -13.25 9.34 3.51
N ASP A 306 -12.36 8.53 4.06
CA ASP A 306 -12.71 7.51 5.05
C ASP A 306 -13.21 8.13 6.36
N VAL A 307 -12.75 9.32 6.75
CA VAL A 307 -13.24 10.06 7.95
C VAL A 307 -14.75 10.25 7.88
N ILE A 308 -15.24 10.84 6.79
CA ILE A 308 -16.66 11.17 6.67
C ILE A 308 -17.53 9.93 6.49
N ASN A 309 -16.95 8.84 5.97
CA ASN A 309 -17.62 7.56 5.81
C ASN A 309 -17.55 6.67 7.07
N GLY A 310 -16.76 7.05 8.08
CA GLY A 310 -16.56 6.28 9.31
C GLY A 310 -15.81 4.95 9.08
N ILE A 311 -15.00 4.85 8.04
CA ILE A 311 -14.24 3.64 7.67
C ILE A 311 -12.91 3.66 8.40
N ILE A 312 -12.86 3.07 9.60
CA ILE A 312 -11.64 3.02 10.42
C ILE A 312 -10.57 2.14 9.75
N LYS A 313 -9.33 2.62 9.77
CA LYS A 313 -8.17 1.89 9.29
C LYS A 313 -7.99 0.58 10.07
N PRO A 314 -7.79 -0.58 9.40
CA PRO A 314 -7.51 -1.81 10.11
C PRO A 314 -6.21 -1.69 10.91
N PRO A 315 -6.09 -2.31 12.10
CA PRO A 315 -4.85 -2.33 12.86
C PRO A 315 -3.72 -2.96 12.04
N LYS A 316 -2.50 -2.40 12.17
CA LYS A 316 -1.29 -2.95 11.52
C LYS A 316 -0.86 -4.27 12.12
#